data_3063acef479a3535cc93085e8f424b16
#
_entry.id   3063acef479a3535cc93085e8f424b16
#
_cell.length_a   1.000
_cell.length_b   1.000
_cell.length_c   1.000
_cell.angle_alpha   90.00
_cell.angle_beta   90.00
_cell.angle_gamma   90.00
#
_symmetry.space_group_name_H-M   'P 1'
#
loop_
_entity.id
_entity.type
_entity.pdbx_description
1 polymer ?
#
loop_
_entity_poly.entity_id
_entity_poly.type
_entity_poly.pdbx_seq_one_letter_code
_entity_poly.pdbx_strand_id
1 'polypeptide(L)'
;MDDITANSAEAQSSVTAAFDSVNLLDAIVAGTSDIETAADKANSADCNYRHLEIMLEKSWFADTLTSSQRTDIDAAIVSGNTYWAANSAAA
;
A
#
# COMPACT_ATOMS: atom_id res chain seq x y z
N MET A 1 14.47 21.85 -2.55
CA MET A 1 14.09 21.08 -1.35
C MET A 1 12.61 21.21 -1.12
N ASP A 2 11.92 20.17 -1.17
CA ASP A 2 10.48 20.22 -1.03
C ASP A 2 10.07 19.82 0.36
N ASP A 3 9.76 20.82 1.15
CA ASP A 3 9.26 20.58 2.48
C ASP A 3 7.76 20.35 2.39
N ILE A 4 7.39 19.08 2.26
CA ILE A 4 5.99 18.72 2.27
C ILE A 4 5.52 18.77 3.72
N THR A 5 4.41 19.45 3.94
CA THR A 5 3.83 19.54 5.26
C THR A 5 2.59 18.68 5.36
N ALA A 6 2.27 18.26 6.59
CA ALA A 6 1.06 17.49 6.84
C ALA A 6 -0.16 18.27 6.37
N ASN A 7 -1.10 17.58 5.78
CA ASN A 7 -2.37 18.11 5.27
C ASN A 7 -2.24 19.07 4.08
N SER A 8 -1.03 19.21 3.52
CA SER A 8 -0.85 20.00 2.30
C SER A 8 -1.48 19.31 1.09
N ALA A 9 -1.58 20.00 -0.03
CA ALA A 9 -2.08 19.42 -1.28
C ALA A 9 -1.22 18.25 -1.72
N GLU A 10 0.10 18.37 -1.58
CA GLU A 10 1.05 17.30 -1.91
C GLU A 10 0.86 16.08 -1.01
N ALA A 11 0.66 16.32 0.30
CA ALA A 11 0.42 15.24 1.24
C ALA A 11 -0.90 14.52 0.94
N GLN A 12 -1.96 15.26 0.61
CA GLN A 12 -3.25 14.67 0.26
C GLN A 12 -3.17 13.87 -1.04
N SER A 13 -2.42 14.36 -2.02
CA SER A 13 -2.19 13.62 -3.27
C SER A 13 -1.45 12.30 -3.00
N SER A 14 -0.49 12.33 -2.08
CA SER A 14 0.26 11.13 -1.70
C SER A 14 -0.65 10.11 -1.00
N VAL A 15 -1.59 10.59 -0.18
CA VAL A 15 -2.58 9.71 0.47
C VAL A 15 -3.47 9.06 -0.60
N THR A 16 -3.93 9.82 -1.57
CA THR A 16 -4.75 9.29 -2.68
C THR A 16 -3.98 8.20 -3.44
N ALA A 17 -2.72 8.45 -3.76
CA ALA A 17 -1.88 7.48 -4.45
C ALA A 17 -1.65 6.22 -3.60
N ALA A 18 -1.48 6.40 -2.29
CA ALA A 18 -1.32 5.27 -1.37
C ALA A 18 -2.57 4.39 -1.36
N PHE A 19 -3.75 4.97 -1.46
CA PHE A 19 -4.99 4.18 -1.49
C PHE A 19 -5.19 3.45 -2.81
N ASP A 20 -4.55 3.86 -3.90
CA ASP A 20 -4.50 3.03 -5.10
C ASP A 20 -3.76 1.71 -4.79
N SER A 21 -2.69 1.78 -4.01
CA SER A 21 -1.96 0.58 -3.57
C SER A 21 -2.80 -0.26 -2.61
N VAL A 22 -3.51 0.36 -1.67
CA VAL A 22 -4.41 -0.35 -0.76
C VAL A 22 -5.47 -1.12 -1.54
N ASN A 23 -6.10 -0.46 -2.51
CA ASN A 23 -7.16 -1.08 -3.31
C ASN A 23 -6.61 -2.23 -4.16
N LEU A 24 -5.41 -2.07 -4.71
CA LEU A 24 -4.78 -3.13 -5.49
C LEU A 24 -4.45 -4.35 -4.62
N LEU A 25 -3.92 -4.12 -3.41
CA LEU A 25 -3.63 -5.20 -2.47
C LEU A 25 -4.91 -5.93 -2.06
N ASP A 26 -5.98 -5.19 -1.79
CA ASP A 26 -7.26 -5.77 -1.45
C ASP A 26 -7.79 -6.65 -2.59
N ALA A 27 -7.66 -6.19 -3.83
CA ALA A 27 -8.09 -6.95 -5.01
C ALA A 27 -7.27 -8.22 -5.20
N ILE A 28 -5.96 -8.16 -4.98
CA ILE A 28 -5.09 -9.34 -5.09
C ILE A 28 -5.51 -10.39 -4.06
N VAL A 29 -5.69 -9.97 -2.82
CA VAL A 29 -6.07 -10.88 -1.73
C VAL A 29 -7.47 -11.46 -1.96
N ALA A 30 -8.40 -10.66 -2.46
CA ALA A 30 -9.76 -11.09 -2.75
C ALA A 30 -9.87 -11.93 -4.02
N GLY A 31 -8.83 -11.97 -4.86
CA GLY A 31 -8.86 -12.70 -6.11
C GLY A 31 -9.60 -11.99 -7.25
N THR A 32 -9.76 -10.67 -7.13
CA THR A 32 -10.50 -9.87 -8.12
C THR A 32 -9.59 -8.96 -8.96
N SER A 33 -8.27 -9.05 -8.79
CA SER A 33 -7.35 -8.24 -9.58
C SER A 33 -7.25 -8.78 -11.01
N ASP A 34 -6.82 -7.90 -11.93
CA ASP A 34 -6.60 -8.27 -13.33
C ASP A 34 -5.27 -8.99 -13.57
N ILE A 35 -4.46 -9.12 -12.54
CA ILE A 35 -3.16 -9.80 -12.65
C ILE A 35 -3.39 -11.29 -12.76
N GLU A 36 -2.79 -11.93 -13.76
CA GLU A 36 -3.14 -13.30 -14.13
C GLU A 36 -2.38 -14.37 -13.36
N THR A 37 -1.06 -14.22 -13.19
CA THR A 37 -0.23 -15.28 -12.62
C THR A 37 0.00 -15.08 -11.14
N ALA A 38 0.21 -16.19 -10.42
CA ALA A 38 0.53 -16.13 -9.00
C ALA A 38 1.84 -15.38 -8.75
N ALA A 39 2.82 -15.57 -9.62
CA ALA A 39 4.11 -14.88 -9.51
C ALA A 39 3.95 -13.37 -9.63
N ASP A 40 3.17 -12.93 -10.62
CA ASP A 40 2.94 -11.49 -10.84
C ASP A 40 2.11 -10.89 -9.70
N LYS A 41 1.13 -11.63 -9.18
CA LYS A 41 0.36 -11.17 -8.03
C LYS A 41 1.25 -11.00 -6.81
N ALA A 42 2.14 -11.96 -6.55
CA ALA A 42 3.05 -11.89 -5.41
C ALA A 42 4.02 -10.71 -5.56
N ASN A 43 4.56 -10.50 -6.76
CA ASN A 43 5.47 -9.37 -7.03
C ASN A 43 4.75 -8.04 -6.86
N SER A 44 3.52 -7.93 -7.33
CA SER A 44 2.73 -6.71 -7.16
C SER A 44 2.41 -6.45 -5.69
N ALA A 45 2.07 -7.50 -4.95
CA ALA A 45 1.81 -7.37 -3.52
C ALA A 45 3.06 -6.86 -2.78
N ASP A 46 4.23 -7.44 -3.07
CA ASP A 46 5.50 -7.02 -2.47
C ASP A 46 5.77 -5.55 -2.74
N CYS A 47 5.67 -5.14 -3.99
CA CYS A 47 5.92 -3.76 -4.38
C CYS A 47 4.98 -2.78 -3.66
N ASN A 48 3.71 -3.12 -3.59
CA ASN A 48 2.69 -2.22 -3.05
C ASN A 48 2.73 -2.13 -1.53
N TYR A 49 2.90 -3.26 -0.80
CA TYR A 49 2.96 -3.14 0.65
C TYR A 49 4.24 -2.44 1.10
N ARG A 50 5.36 -2.65 0.39
CA ARG A 50 6.61 -1.94 0.71
C ARG A 50 6.48 -0.45 0.45
N HIS A 51 5.79 -0.06 -0.62
CA HIS A 51 5.54 1.36 -0.90
C HIS A 51 4.78 2.00 0.28
N LEU A 52 3.76 1.32 0.78
CA LEU A 52 3.00 1.83 1.92
C LEU A 52 3.88 1.96 3.17
N GLU A 53 4.74 0.98 3.43
CA GLU A 53 5.67 1.04 4.57
C GLU A 53 6.60 2.24 4.45
N ILE A 54 7.14 2.47 3.26
CA ILE A 54 8.04 3.61 3.01
C ILE A 54 7.31 4.93 3.25
N MET A 55 6.08 5.05 2.76
CA MET A 55 5.30 6.27 2.94
C MET A 55 5.02 6.55 4.41
N LEU A 56 4.75 5.52 5.21
CA LEU A 56 4.49 5.70 6.65
C LEU A 56 5.70 6.22 7.41
N GLU A 57 6.90 6.07 6.87
CA GLU A 57 8.11 6.63 7.50
C GLU A 57 8.19 8.13 7.36
N LYS A 58 7.39 8.72 6.47
CA LYS A 58 7.38 10.16 6.26
C LYS A 58 6.33 10.77 7.19
N SER A 59 6.80 11.61 8.13
CA SER A 59 5.90 12.16 9.14
C SER A 59 4.78 12.99 8.51
N TRP A 60 5.07 13.76 7.46
CA TRP A 60 4.05 14.56 6.79
C TRP A 60 2.95 13.71 6.16
N PHE A 61 3.28 12.48 5.75
CA PHE A 61 2.29 11.54 5.22
C PHE A 61 1.46 10.94 6.36
N ALA A 62 2.13 10.39 7.37
CA ALA A 62 1.48 9.74 8.50
C ALA A 62 0.56 10.71 9.24
N ASP A 63 1.00 11.95 9.42
CA ASP A 63 0.23 12.97 10.14
C ASP A 63 -0.98 13.46 9.34
N THR A 64 -1.00 13.24 8.04
CA THR A 64 -2.13 13.60 7.17
C THR A 64 -3.26 12.57 7.25
N LEU A 65 -2.94 11.33 7.63
CA LEU A 65 -3.92 10.25 7.64
C LEU A 65 -4.93 10.43 8.77
N THR A 66 -6.20 10.13 8.46
CA THR A 66 -7.21 9.94 9.51
C THR A 66 -6.96 8.60 10.19
N SER A 67 -7.58 8.39 11.35
CA SER A 67 -7.49 7.10 12.05
C SER A 67 -7.97 5.94 11.18
N SER A 68 -9.04 6.15 10.44
CA SER A 68 -9.59 5.15 9.54
C SER A 68 -8.63 4.82 8.40
N GLN A 69 -8.04 5.86 7.79
CA GLN A 69 -7.05 5.67 6.73
C GLN A 69 -5.82 4.92 7.22
N ARG A 70 -5.33 5.26 8.42
CA ARG A 70 -4.19 4.56 9.00
C ARG A 70 -4.50 3.09 9.24
N THR A 71 -5.68 2.79 9.74
CA THR A 71 -6.13 1.41 9.96
C THR A 71 -6.15 0.64 8.64
N ASP A 72 -6.69 1.24 7.59
CA ASP A 72 -6.79 0.59 6.29
C ASP A 72 -5.41 0.33 5.67
N ILE A 73 -4.50 1.29 5.81
CA ILE A 73 -3.13 1.12 5.31
C ILE A 73 -2.41 0.02 6.09
N ASP A 74 -2.49 0.03 7.41
CA ASP A 74 -1.85 -1.00 8.23
C ASP A 74 -2.39 -2.39 7.89
N ALA A 75 -3.69 -2.53 7.69
CA ALA A 75 -4.30 -3.79 7.29
C ALA A 75 -3.81 -4.25 5.91
N ALA A 76 -3.70 -3.33 4.97
CA ALA A 76 -3.23 -3.65 3.62
C ALA A 76 -1.77 -4.10 3.63
N ILE A 77 -0.93 -3.48 4.46
CA ILE A 77 0.47 -3.91 4.61
C ILE A 77 0.54 -5.34 5.13
N VAL A 78 -0.21 -5.66 6.16
CA VAL A 78 -0.24 -7.02 6.72
C VAL A 78 -0.74 -8.02 5.68
N SER A 79 -1.84 -7.71 5.00
CA SER A 79 -2.42 -8.58 3.99
C SER A 79 -1.48 -8.78 2.81
N GLY A 80 -0.84 -7.71 2.34
CA GLY A 80 0.10 -7.77 1.23
C GLY A 80 1.33 -8.59 1.56
N ASN A 81 1.89 -8.38 2.74
CA ASN A 81 3.05 -9.14 3.20
C ASN A 81 2.70 -10.63 3.36
N THR A 82 1.55 -10.92 3.94
CA THR A 82 1.08 -12.29 4.12
C THR A 82 0.90 -12.98 2.77
N TYR A 83 0.28 -12.28 1.81
CA TYR A 83 0.08 -12.82 0.47
C TYR A 83 1.42 -13.12 -0.20
N TRP A 84 2.34 -12.16 -0.16
CA TRP A 84 3.66 -12.33 -0.75
C TRP A 84 4.40 -13.51 -0.12
N ALA A 85 4.39 -13.61 1.21
CA ALA A 85 5.08 -14.69 1.91
C ALA A 85 4.51 -16.05 1.55
N ALA A 86 3.19 -16.13 1.34
CA ALA A 86 2.53 -17.40 1.00
C ALA A 86 2.72 -17.78 -0.47
N ASN A 87 2.94 -16.82 -1.37
CA ASN A 87 2.89 -17.06 -2.81
C ASN A 87 4.21 -16.83 -3.55
N SER A 88 5.15 -16.10 -2.97
CA SER A 88 6.41 -15.78 -3.64
C SER A 88 7.25 -17.03 -3.93
N ALA A 89 7.18 -18.02 -3.06
CA ALA A 89 7.93 -19.27 -3.25
C ALA A 89 7.36 -20.14 -4.38
N ALA A 90 6.15 -19.85 -4.83
CA ALA A 90 5.53 -20.55 -5.95
C ALA A 90 5.97 -20.01 -7.30
N ALA A 91 6.66 -18.89 -7.28
CA ALA A 91 7.11 -18.23 -8.49
C ALA A 91 8.30 -18.96 -9.12
#